data_365b2c5a16c726bc149c90884a6faa06
#
_entry.id   365b2c5a16c726bc149c90884a6faa06
#
_cell.length_a   1.000
_cell.length_b   1.000
_cell.length_c   1.000
_cell.angle_alpha   90.00
_cell.angle_beta   90.00
_cell.angle_gamma   90.00
#
_symmetry.space_group_name_H-M   'P 1'
#
loop_
_entity.id
_entity.type
_entity.pdbx_description
1 polymer ?
#
loop_
_entity_poly.entity_id
_entity_poly.type
_entity_poly.pdbx_seq_one_letter_code
_entity_poly.pdbx_strand_id
1 'polypeptide(L)'
;MSFGKSTKVRPWTLNQEETDAMIKRALELGINFFDTANTYGEGSSEEFIGNSFKKLVKDRKDIIVATKVYFNEGKLSKEAIFREIEGSLKRLQMDYIDLYIIHRWDYDHPIEETMEALNELVKSKKVRYLGCSAMFPYQLLKANSVARKHGWAEFISIQNHYNIIYREEEREMIQLLEEEKMVMTPYSPLAAGRVCRMPDDEVTKRLSDDVTNVKKYEHAKEIDLPIIKRIKEIADKIKATMAQVSLAWILSKPLVASPIVGFTKISQLESICDVFKIKLTDEDIKYLEELYVPHKVVPMYKITPIIECTFPNLYI
;
A
#
# COMPACT_ATOMS: atom_id res chain seq x y z
N MET A 1 -3.54 3.75 -8.15
CA MET A 1 -3.32 2.88 -9.32
C MET A 1 -4.57 2.69 -10.21
N SER A 2 -5.78 3.05 -9.73
CA SER A 2 -6.99 2.98 -10.55
C SER A 2 -7.25 4.24 -11.38
N PHE A 3 -6.61 5.36 -11.05
CA PHE A 3 -6.75 6.65 -11.71
C PHE A 3 -5.58 6.94 -12.65
N GLY A 4 -5.84 7.66 -13.73
CA GLY A 4 -4.83 8.11 -14.70
C GLY A 4 -5.05 7.56 -16.10
N LYS A 5 -4.22 8.01 -17.04
CA LYS A 5 -4.26 7.56 -18.42
C LYS A 5 -4.09 6.04 -18.52
N SER A 6 -4.93 5.42 -19.34
CA SER A 6 -4.82 3.98 -19.64
C SER A 6 -3.52 3.70 -20.38
N THR A 7 -2.86 2.62 -19.97
CA THR A 7 -1.62 2.14 -20.60
C THR A 7 -1.78 0.69 -21.04
N LYS A 8 -0.88 0.18 -21.88
CA LYS A 8 -0.87 -1.25 -22.27
C LYS A 8 -0.75 -2.18 -21.05
N VAL A 9 -0.09 -1.73 -19.99
CA VAL A 9 0.10 -2.51 -18.75
C VAL A 9 -1.07 -2.37 -17.79
N ARG A 10 -1.84 -1.29 -17.90
CA ARG A 10 -2.99 -0.97 -17.02
C ARG A 10 -4.17 -0.46 -17.84
N PRO A 11 -4.83 -1.32 -18.62
CA PRO A 11 -5.95 -0.92 -19.49
C PRO A 11 -7.25 -0.65 -18.75
N TRP A 12 -7.30 -0.87 -17.43
CA TRP A 12 -8.49 -0.73 -16.58
C TRP A 12 -8.56 0.58 -15.79
N THR A 13 -7.62 1.51 -16.01
CA THR A 13 -7.62 2.79 -15.27
C THR A 13 -8.80 3.65 -15.68
N LEU A 14 -9.32 4.42 -14.73
CA LEU A 14 -10.39 5.37 -14.91
C LEU A 14 -9.87 6.64 -15.56
N ASN A 15 -10.63 7.20 -16.50
CA ASN A 15 -10.35 8.51 -17.09
C ASN A 15 -10.66 9.63 -16.09
N GLN A 16 -10.51 10.90 -16.51
CA GLN A 16 -10.71 12.06 -15.62
C GLN A 16 -12.15 12.16 -15.09
N GLU A 17 -13.16 11.97 -15.96
CA GLU A 17 -14.57 12.07 -15.57
C GLU A 17 -14.98 10.96 -14.58
N GLU A 18 -14.57 9.75 -14.87
CA GLU A 18 -14.76 8.60 -13.96
C GLU A 18 -14.02 8.78 -12.63
N THR A 19 -12.83 9.38 -12.67
CA THR A 19 -12.04 9.72 -11.47
C THR A 19 -12.75 10.78 -10.63
N ASP A 20 -13.27 11.84 -11.25
CA ASP A 20 -14.06 12.89 -10.58
C ASP A 20 -15.28 12.28 -9.87
N ALA A 21 -16.03 11.40 -10.56
CA ALA A 21 -17.18 10.73 -9.98
C ALA A 21 -16.80 9.83 -8.80
N MET A 22 -15.71 9.06 -8.93
CA MET A 22 -15.22 8.15 -7.87
C MET A 22 -14.76 8.94 -6.65
N ILE A 23 -13.97 10.01 -6.82
CA ILE A 23 -13.47 10.85 -5.73
C ILE A 23 -14.64 11.59 -5.05
N LYS A 24 -15.58 12.14 -5.83
CA LYS A 24 -16.79 12.76 -5.28
C LYS A 24 -17.53 11.80 -4.37
N ARG A 25 -17.77 10.58 -4.85
CA ARG A 25 -18.49 9.58 -4.06
C ARG A 25 -17.70 9.12 -2.83
N ALA A 26 -16.38 8.99 -2.94
CA ALA A 26 -15.53 8.69 -1.79
C ALA A 26 -15.63 9.76 -0.69
N LEU A 27 -15.57 11.05 -1.06
CA LEU A 27 -15.74 12.16 -0.12
C LEU A 27 -17.12 12.18 0.54
N GLU A 28 -18.19 11.93 -0.23
CA GLU A 28 -19.57 11.81 0.29
C GLU A 28 -19.73 10.67 1.31
N LEU A 29 -18.94 9.60 1.18
CA LEU A 29 -18.90 8.45 2.09
C LEU A 29 -17.93 8.65 3.28
N GLY A 30 -17.29 9.82 3.39
CA GLY A 30 -16.38 10.15 4.48
C GLY A 30 -14.94 9.64 4.28
N ILE A 31 -14.59 9.11 3.11
CA ILE A 31 -13.21 8.73 2.80
C ILE A 31 -12.44 9.99 2.46
N ASN A 32 -11.38 10.25 3.23
CA ASN A 32 -10.56 11.46 3.08
C ASN A 32 -9.06 11.19 2.90
N PHE A 33 -8.61 9.93 2.91
CA PHE A 33 -7.22 9.55 2.68
C PHE A 33 -7.05 9.02 1.26
N PHE A 34 -6.25 9.71 0.44
CA PHE A 34 -6.02 9.39 -0.97
C PHE A 34 -4.55 9.09 -1.21
N ASP A 35 -4.29 7.90 -1.77
CA ASP A 35 -2.93 7.38 -2.04
C ASP A 35 -2.64 7.32 -3.54
N THR A 36 -1.54 7.93 -3.95
CA THR A 36 -1.04 7.89 -5.32
C THR A 36 0.48 7.69 -5.37
N ALA A 37 1.14 7.92 -6.49
CA ALA A 37 2.59 7.92 -6.68
C ALA A 37 2.98 8.67 -7.95
N ASN A 38 4.20 9.22 -7.99
CA ASN A 38 4.75 9.90 -9.16
C ASN A 38 4.76 9.03 -10.43
N THR A 39 4.87 7.71 -10.27
CA THR A 39 4.93 6.75 -11.39
C THR A 39 3.57 6.20 -11.82
N TYR A 40 2.48 6.44 -11.08
CA TYR A 40 1.19 5.86 -11.47
C TYR A 40 0.63 6.56 -12.71
N GLY A 41 0.43 5.76 -13.78
CA GLY A 41 0.01 6.28 -15.08
C GLY A 41 0.97 7.35 -15.61
N GLU A 42 2.27 7.21 -15.36
CA GLU A 42 3.30 8.17 -15.77
C GLU A 42 3.05 9.60 -15.27
N GLY A 43 2.56 9.70 -14.01
CA GLY A 43 2.20 10.96 -13.36
C GLY A 43 0.74 11.37 -13.54
N SER A 44 0.04 10.84 -14.53
CA SER A 44 -1.36 11.21 -14.78
C SER A 44 -2.32 10.88 -13.64
N SER A 45 -1.97 9.92 -12.77
CA SER A 45 -2.75 9.66 -11.55
C SER A 45 -2.76 10.87 -10.60
N GLU A 46 -1.61 11.51 -10.40
CA GLU A 46 -1.51 12.74 -9.61
C GLU A 46 -2.24 13.91 -10.29
N GLU A 47 -2.13 14.04 -11.61
CA GLU A 47 -2.85 15.08 -12.38
C GLU A 47 -4.36 14.94 -12.24
N PHE A 48 -4.90 13.72 -12.39
CA PHE A 48 -6.33 13.48 -12.31
C PHE A 48 -6.87 13.75 -10.89
N ILE A 49 -6.13 13.31 -9.87
CA ILE A 49 -6.47 13.57 -8.46
C ILE A 49 -6.45 15.08 -8.19
N GLY A 50 -5.41 15.80 -8.60
CA GLY A 50 -5.29 17.24 -8.44
C GLY A 50 -6.44 18.01 -9.12
N ASN A 51 -6.79 17.63 -10.35
CA ASN A 51 -7.93 18.20 -11.08
C ASN A 51 -9.25 17.96 -10.36
N SER A 52 -9.45 16.75 -9.82
CA SER A 52 -10.67 16.40 -9.07
C SER A 52 -10.76 17.19 -7.76
N PHE A 53 -9.67 17.28 -7.01
CA PHE A 53 -9.67 18.01 -5.74
C PHE A 53 -9.92 19.50 -5.91
N LYS A 54 -9.36 20.12 -6.96
CA LYS A 54 -9.65 21.53 -7.28
C LYS A 54 -11.13 21.80 -7.48
N LYS A 55 -11.89 20.82 -7.98
CA LYS A 55 -13.34 20.93 -8.21
C LYS A 55 -14.17 20.61 -6.97
N LEU A 56 -13.73 19.63 -6.18
CA LEU A 56 -14.57 18.93 -5.19
C LEU A 56 -14.22 19.28 -3.74
N VAL A 57 -12.97 19.64 -3.45
CA VAL A 57 -12.49 19.90 -2.08
C VAL A 57 -12.52 21.41 -1.80
N LYS A 58 -13.24 21.79 -0.75
CA LYS A 58 -13.37 23.19 -0.35
C LYS A 58 -12.21 23.66 0.53
N ASP A 59 -11.82 22.86 1.51
CA ASP A 59 -10.67 23.10 2.36
C ASP A 59 -9.65 21.97 2.21
N ARG A 60 -8.40 22.34 1.91
CA ARG A 60 -7.28 21.38 1.76
C ARG A 60 -7.09 20.49 3.01
N LYS A 61 -7.52 20.98 4.18
CA LYS A 61 -7.43 20.26 5.46
C LYS A 61 -8.40 19.09 5.57
N ASP A 62 -9.45 19.06 4.74
CA ASP A 62 -10.45 18.00 4.76
C ASP A 62 -9.93 16.68 4.18
N ILE A 63 -8.77 16.73 3.51
CA ILE A 63 -8.18 15.55 2.84
C ILE A 63 -6.74 15.32 3.29
N ILE A 64 -6.35 14.05 3.26
CA ILE A 64 -4.99 13.56 3.46
C ILE A 64 -4.50 12.97 2.13
N VAL A 65 -3.38 13.48 1.63
CA VAL A 65 -2.81 13.04 0.36
C VAL A 65 -1.45 12.40 0.59
N ALA A 66 -1.34 11.14 0.19
CA ALA A 66 -0.08 10.42 0.14
C ALA A 66 0.38 10.27 -1.31
N THR A 67 1.65 10.56 -1.58
CA THR A 67 2.30 10.20 -2.83
C THR A 67 3.68 9.61 -2.59
N LYS A 68 4.31 9.04 -3.65
CA LYS A 68 5.51 8.21 -3.50
C LYS A 68 6.56 8.55 -4.52
N VAL A 69 7.83 8.28 -4.17
CA VAL A 69 9.01 8.48 -5.01
C VAL A 69 9.90 7.23 -5.00
N TYR A 70 10.44 6.86 -6.14
CA TYR A 70 11.50 5.86 -6.33
C TYR A 70 11.66 5.44 -7.80
N PHE A 71 10.56 5.19 -8.55
CA PHE A 71 10.60 4.67 -9.93
C PHE A 71 10.84 5.80 -10.96
N ASN A 72 11.89 6.57 -10.73
CA ASN A 72 12.34 7.71 -11.53
C ASN A 72 13.85 7.62 -11.71
N GLU A 73 14.39 8.38 -12.62
CA GLU A 73 15.84 8.54 -12.77
C GLU A 73 16.46 9.10 -11.48
N GLY A 74 17.56 8.50 -11.02
CA GLY A 74 18.24 8.85 -9.77
C GLY A 74 17.53 8.34 -8.52
N LYS A 75 16.44 7.57 -8.64
CA LYS A 75 15.72 6.90 -7.53
C LYS A 75 15.53 7.80 -6.30
N LEU A 76 16.30 7.53 -5.20
CA LEU A 76 16.26 8.27 -3.94
C LEU A 76 17.52 9.11 -3.68
N SER A 77 18.29 9.47 -4.72
CA SER A 77 19.31 10.51 -4.59
C SER A 77 18.68 11.83 -4.16
N LYS A 78 19.45 12.68 -3.50
CA LYS A 78 18.98 13.99 -3.02
C LYS A 78 18.38 14.83 -4.14
N GLU A 79 19.05 14.91 -5.30
CA GLU A 79 18.56 15.64 -6.48
C GLU A 79 17.26 15.07 -7.00
N ALA A 80 17.13 13.73 -7.05
CA ALA A 80 15.91 13.07 -7.52
C ALA A 80 14.74 13.35 -6.59
N ILE A 81 14.93 13.24 -5.27
CA ILE A 81 13.89 13.52 -4.27
C ILE A 81 13.37 14.96 -4.43
N PHE A 82 14.26 15.95 -4.56
CA PHE A 82 13.85 17.34 -4.74
C PHE A 82 13.15 17.60 -6.06
N ARG A 83 13.62 17.01 -7.15
CA ARG A 83 12.97 17.12 -8.45
C ARG A 83 11.57 16.49 -8.44
N GLU A 84 11.45 15.30 -7.88
CA GLU A 84 10.20 14.54 -7.89
C GLU A 84 9.11 15.16 -7.01
N ILE A 85 9.47 15.72 -5.84
CA ILE A 85 8.47 16.40 -5.00
C ILE A 85 7.88 17.64 -5.71
N GLU A 86 8.72 18.44 -6.39
CA GLU A 86 8.23 19.59 -7.17
C GLU A 86 7.28 19.14 -8.30
N GLY A 87 7.66 18.04 -8.99
CA GLY A 87 6.79 17.43 -9.99
C GLY A 87 5.46 16.97 -9.44
N SER A 88 5.46 16.29 -8.27
CA SER A 88 4.25 15.80 -7.60
C SER A 88 3.36 16.94 -7.12
N LEU A 89 3.91 17.97 -6.48
CA LEU A 89 3.18 19.16 -6.06
C LEU A 89 2.51 19.88 -7.24
N LYS A 90 3.24 20.03 -8.37
CA LYS A 90 2.71 20.62 -9.60
C LYS A 90 1.56 19.79 -10.18
N ARG A 91 1.70 18.45 -10.29
CA ARG A 91 0.66 17.57 -10.83
C ARG A 91 -0.58 17.52 -9.94
N LEU A 92 -0.38 17.44 -8.63
CA LEU A 92 -1.45 17.46 -7.62
C LEU A 92 -2.06 18.85 -7.44
N GLN A 93 -1.42 19.94 -7.94
CA GLN A 93 -1.84 21.34 -7.76
C GLN A 93 -1.97 21.72 -6.28
N MET A 94 -0.96 21.34 -5.48
CA MET A 94 -0.94 21.51 -4.02
C MET A 94 0.37 22.14 -3.56
N ASP A 95 0.32 22.85 -2.43
CA ASP A 95 1.49 23.46 -1.81
C ASP A 95 2.26 22.49 -0.90
N TYR A 96 1.61 21.43 -0.45
CA TYR A 96 2.22 20.42 0.43
C TYR A 96 1.57 19.05 0.26
N ILE A 97 2.34 18.01 0.59
CA ILE A 97 1.91 16.60 0.70
C ILE A 97 1.80 16.23 2.18
N ASP A 98 0.73 15.53 2.57
CA ASP A 98 0.56 15.09 3.97
C ASP A 98 1.49 13.93 4.31
N LEU A 99 1.62 12.93 3.43
CA LEU A 99 2.48 11.77 3.64
C LEU A 99 3.31 11.49 2.38
N TYR A 100 4.61 11.71 2.45
CA TYR A 100 5.53 11.41 1.35
C TYR A 100 6.26 10.10 1.62
N ILE A 101 6.10 9.15 0.69
CA ILE A 101 6.50 7.76 0.90
C ILE A 101 7.66 7.40 -0.03
N ILE A 102 8.75 6.86 0.51
CA ILE A 102 9.70 6.16 -0.35
C ILE A 102 9.08 4.83 -0.79
N HIS A 103 8.94 4.64 -2.12
CA HIS A 103 8.18 3.53 -2.70
C HIS A 103 8.91 2.19 -2.59
N ARG A 104 10.23 2.24 -2.41
CA ARG A 104 11.16 1.11 -2.27
C ARG A 104 12.39 1.55 -1.47
N TRP A 105 13.10 0.57 -0.92
CA TRP A 105 14.47 0.77 -0.48
C TRP A 105 15.40 1.00 -1.67
N ASP A 106 16.27 2.00 -1.57
CA ASP A 106 17.30 2.24 -2.58
C ASP A 106 18.61 1.56 -2.17
N TYR A 107 19.14 0.72 -3.07
CA TYR A 107 20.40 0.02 -2.87
C TYR A 107 21.58 0.75 -3.53
N ASP A 108 21.32 1.81 -4.26
CA ASP A 108 22.33 2.53 -5.05
C ASP A 108 22.78 3.81 -4.33
N HIS A 109 21.97 4.34 -3.41
CA HIS A 109 22.28 5.55 -2.64
C HIS A 109 22.30 5.26 -1.12
N PRO A 110 23.19 5.93 -0.35
CA PRO A 110 23.22 5.81 1.11
C PRO A 110 21.91 6.27 1.73
N ILE A 111 21.44 5.54 2.74
CA ILE A 111 20.18 5.91 3.44
C ILE A 111 20.30 7.26 4.16
N GLU A 112 21.50 7.64 4.56
CA GLU A 112 21.83 8.92 5.17
C GLU A 112 21.44 10.08 4.22
N GLU A 113 21.84 10.00 2.95
CA GLU A 113 21.51 11.00 1.92
C GLU A 113 20.01 11.11 1.70
N THR A 114 19.33 9.95 1.59
CA THR A 114 17.87 9.89 1.43
C THR A 114 17.16 10.53 2.63
N MET A 115 17.54 10.18 3.87
CA MET A 115 16.89 10.70 5.08
C MET A 115 17.17 12.20 5.28
N GLU A 116 18.37 12.69 4.93
CA GLU A 116 18.68 14.11 4.95
C GLU A 116 17.76 14.88 3.99
N ALA A 117 17.67 14.43 2.74
CA ALA A 117 16.83 15.06 1.73
C ALA A 117 15.35 15.11 2.14
N LEU A 118 14.82 14.00 2.67
CA LEU A 118 13.45 13.94 3.17
C LEU A 118 13.21 14.89 4.36
N ASN A 119 14.16 14.99 5.27
CA ASN A 119 14.09 15.94 6.40
C ASN A 119 14.07 17.40 5.93
N GLU A 120 14.82 17.75 4.88
CA GLU A 120 14.78 19.10 4.29
C GLU A 120 13.39 19.40 3.71
N LEU A 121 12.71 18.42 3.11
CA LEU A 121 11.33 18.57 2.63
C LEU A 121 10.34 18.82 3.78
N VAL A 122 10.53 18.16 4.92
CA VAL A 122 9.71 18.40 6.12
C VAL A 122 9.99 19.80 6.68
N LYS A 123 11.26 20.20 6.83
CA LYS A 123 11.64 21.55 7.30
C LYS A 123 11.11 22.67 6.40
N SER A 124 11.11 22.46 5.08
CA SER A 124 10.56 23.41 4.11
C SER A 124 9.02 23.43 4.05
N LYS A 125 8.35 22.55 4.81
CA LYS A 125 6.88 22.38 4.86
C LYS A 125 6.25 21.92 3.55
N LYS A 126 7.02 21.41 2.59
CA LYS A 126 6.50 20.77 1.38
C LYS A 126 5.92 19.38 1.67
N VAL A 127 6.36 18.77 2.76
CA VAL A 127 5.90 17.48 3.25
C VAL A 127 5.61 17.60 4.74
N ARG A 128 4.50 17.01 5.20
CA ARG A 128 4.16 16.99 6.64
C ARG A 128 4.78 15.80 7.35
N TYR A 129 4.57 14.61 6.80
CA TYR A 129 5.02 13.35 7.39
C TYR A 129 5.69 12.47 6.35
N LEU A 130 6.60 11.61 6.82
CA LEU A 130 7.33 10.66 6.01
C LEU A 130 6.80 9.26 6.22
N GLY A 131 6.74 8.48 5.14
CA GLY A 131 6.43 7.06 5.15
C GLY A 131 7.40 6.27 4.30
N CYS A 132 7.38 4.96 4.47
CA CYS A 132 8.16 4.05 3.64
C CYS A 132 7.28 2.92 3.10
N SER A 133 7.79 2.18 2.11
CA SER A 133 7.05 1.08 1.50
C SER A 133 7.98 -0.01 1.04
N ALA A 134 7.49 -1.24 1.09
CA ALA A 134 8.10 -2.41 0.48
C ALA A 134 9.58 -2.58 0.84
N MET A 135 9.87 -2.66 2.12
CA MET A 135 11.20 -2.89 2.67
C MET A 135 11.18 -3.88 3.85
N PHE A 136 12.35 -4.37 4.20
CA PHE A 136 12.53 -5.25 5.33
C PHE A 136 12.54 -4.49 6.67
N PRO A 137 12.21 -5.14 7.79
CA PRO A 137 12.22 -4.53 9.12
C PRO A 137 13.56 -3.88 9.46
N TYR A 138 14.70 -4.55 9.20
CA TYR A 138 16.03 -4.00 9.47
C TYR A 138 16.33 -2.71 8.66
N GLN A 139 15.76 -2.58 7.45
CA GLN A 139 15.92 -1.39 6.62
C GLN A 139 15.17 -0.20 7.20
N LEU A 140 13.93 -0.44 7.66
CA LEU A 140 13.14 0.57 8.35
C LEU A 140 13.83 1.04 9.63
N LEU A 141 14.24 0.09 10.47
CA LEU A 141 14.96 0.40 11.71
C LEU A 141 16.25 1.18 11.45
N LYS A 142 17.03 0.80 10.43
CA LYS A 142 18.25 1.50 10.02
C LYS A 142 17.95 2.95 9.60
N ALA A 143 16.91 3.17 8.80
CA ALA A 143 16.53 4.51 8.34
C ALA A 143 16.12 5.42 9.51
N ASN A 144 15.24 4.95 10.41
CA ASN A 144 14.80 5.71 11.58
C ASN A 144 15.94 5.91 12.59
N SER A 145 16.85 4.94 12.74
CA SER A 145 18.04 5.10 13.59
C SER A 145 18.97 6.21 13.08
N VAL A 146 19.16 6.28 11.76
CA VAL A 146 19.92 7.39 11.12
C VAL A 146 19.23 8.72 11.37
N ALA A 147 17.91 8.79 11.16
CA ALA A 147 17.16 10.01 11.40
C ALA A 147 17.28 10.48 12.86
N ARG A 148 17.09 9.59 13.83
CA ARG A 148 17.23 9.89 15.27
C ARG A 148 18.62 10.40 15.62
N LYS A 149 19.68 9.75 15.10
CA LYS A 149 21.07 10.16 15.34
C LYS A 149 21.32 11.61 14.91
N HIS A 150 20.66 12.09 13.86
CA HIS A 150 20.86 13.43 13.31
C HIS A 150 19.75 14.43 13.71
N GLY A 151 18.75 14.02 14.49
CA GLY A 151 17.59 14.85 14.84
C GLY A 151 16.72 15.20 13.64
N TRP A 152 16.63 14.28 12.66
CA TRP A 152 15.82 14.39 11.47
C TRP A 152 14.42 13.79 11.66
N ALA A 153 13.51 14.11 10.74
CA ALA A 153 12.20 13.50 10.69
C ALA A 153 12.31 11.99 10.38
N GLU A 154 11.55 11.19 11.13
CA GLU A 154 11.48 9.74 10.99
C GLU A 154 10.31 9.31 10.12
N PHE A 155 10.33 8.09 9.60
CA PHE A 155 9.13 7.46 9.06
C PHE A 155 8.14 7.17 10.18
N ILE A 156 6.87 7.51 9.96
CA ILE A 156 5.77 7.25 10.91
C ILE A 156 4.87 6.10 10.48
N SER A 157 4.99 5.66 9.23
CA SER A 157 4.18 4.59 8.68
C SER A 157 4.93 3.77 7.63
N ILE A 158 4.50 2.52 7.49
CA ILE A 158 4.94 1.65 6.40
C ILE A 158 3.76 1.21 5.54
N GLN A 159 3.97 1.13 4.24
CA GLN A 159 3.02 0.59 3.28
C GLN A 159 3.57 -0.70 2.69
N ASN A 160 3.31 -1.84 3.33
CA ASN A 160 3.75 -3.16 2.89
C ASN A 160 2.59 -4.02 2.36
N HIS A 161 2.94 -5.14 1.74
CA HIS A 161 2.00 -6.13 1.26
C HIS A 161 1.42 -6.93 2.42
N TYR A 162 0.15 -6.73 2.75
CA TYR A 162 -0.48 -7.45 3.84
C TYR A 162 -1.97 -7.68 3.56
N ASN A 163 -2.42 -8.91 3.70
CA ASN A 163 -3.81 -9.33 3.58
C ASN A 163 -3.98 -10.73 4.17
N ILE A 164 -5.19 -11.23 4.22
CA ILE A 164 -5.55 -12.48 4.90
C ILE A 164 -4.87 -13.74 4.33
N ILE A 165 -4.47 -13.72 3.04
CA ILE A 165 -3.73 -14.81 2.39
C ILE A 165 -2.23 -14.49 2.23
N TYR A 166 -1.74 -13.36 2.74
CA TYR A 166 -0.33 -13.01 2.75
C TYR A 166 0.00 -12.26 4.05
N ARG A 167 0.57 -12.97 5.02
CA ARG A 167 0.77 -12.51 6.40
C ARG A 167 2.24 -12.49 6.82
N GLU A 168 3.17 -12.38 5.86
CA GLU A 168 4.61 -12.42 6.14
C GLU A 168 5.10 -11.24 7.00
N GLU A 169 4.36 -10.14 7.03
CA GLU A 169 4.67 -9.00 7.89
C GLU A 169 4.50 -9.31 9.40
N GLU A 170 3.73 -10.35 9.75
CA GLU A 170 3.53 -10.79 11.14
C GLU A 170 4.76 -11.48 11.74
N ARG A 171 5.74 -11.86 10.92
CA ARG A 171 6.96 -12.53 11.40
C ARG A 171 7.87 -11.59 12.20
N GLU A 172 7.99 -10.33 11.77
CA GLU A 172 8.95 -9.39 12.34
C GLU A 172 8.48 -7.94 12.25
N MET A 173 7.92 -7.52 11.11
CA MET A 173 7.54 -6.13 10.87
C MET A 173 6.52 -5.64 11.90
N ILE A 174 5.51 -6.42 12.23
CA ILE A 174 4.46 -6.03 13.19
C ILE A 174 5.06 -5.71 14.56
N GLN A 175 6.00 -6.52 15.05
CA GLN A 175 6.67 -6.29 16.34
C GLN A 175 7.53 -5.01 16.28
N LEU A 176 8.25 -4.80 15.18
CA LEU A 176 9.02 -3.57 15.00
C LEU A 176 8.12 -2.32 15.00
N LEU A 177 6.96 -2.37 14.32
CA LEU A 177 6.03 -1.24 14.30
C LEU A 177 5.48 -0.92 15.69
N GLU A 178 5.22 -1.94 16.50
CA GLU A 178 4.77 -1.77 17.89
C GLU A 178 5.83 -1.07 18.74
N GLU A 179 7.09 -1.52 18.67
CA GLU A 179 8.23 -0.91 19.37
C GLU A 179 8.49 0.54 18.91
N GLU A 180 8.45 0.76 17.60
CA GLU A 180 8.70 2.08 16.99
C GLU A 180 7.48 3.01 17.06
N LYS A 181 6.33 2.55 17.58
CA LYS A 181 5.05 3.29 17.63
C LYS A 181 4.60 3.79 16.25
N MET A 182 4.81 2.96 15.26
CA MET A 182 4.44 3.20 13.88
C MET A 182 3.17 2.44 13.50
N VAL A 183 2.58 2.83 12.36
CA VAL A 183 1.40 2.18 11.82
C VAL A 183 1.63 1.66 10.41
N MET A 184 0.75 0.77 9.97
CA MET A 184 0.76 0.23 8.61
C MET A 184 -0.41 0.76 7.80
N THR A 185 -0.16 1.09 6.53
CA THR A 185 -1.16 1.36 5.51
C THR A 185 -1.05 0.31 4.40
N PRO A 186 -1.51 -0.93 4.63
CA PRO A 186 -1.20 -2.06 3.76
C PRO A 186 -1.75 -1.88 2.35
N TYR A 187 -0.92 -2.23 1.34
CA TYR A 187 -1.40 -2.32 -0.04
C TYR A 187 -1.84 -3.75 -0.39
N SER A 188 -2.70 -3.87 -1.40
CA SER A 188 -3.35 -5.13 -1.82
C SER A 188 -4.14 -5.83 -0.70
N PRO A 189 -4.93 -5.13 0.12
CA PRO A 189 -5.68 -5.75 1.22
C PRO A 189 -6.70 -6.79 0.74
N LEU A 190 -7.12 -6.70 -0.53
CA LEU A 190 -8.03 -7.64 -1.18
C LEU A 190 -7.32 -8.62 -2.12
N ALA A 191 -6.00 -8.79 -2.01
CA ALA A 191 -5.21 -9.72 -2.81
C ALA A 191 -5.51 -9.64 -4.32
N ALA A 192 -5.61 -8.41 -4.86
CA ALA A 192 -6.02 -8.14 -6.25
C ALA A 192 -7.39 -8.72 -6.65
N GLY A 193 -8.26 -8.96 -5.68
CA GLY A 193 -9.61 -9.49 -5.87
C GLY A 193 -9.76 -11.00 -5.64
N ARG A 194 -8.68 -11.71 -5.29
CA ARG A 194 -8.71 -13.16 -5.02
C ARG A 194 -9.53 -13.52 -3.80
N VAL A 195 -9.52 -12.68 -2.79
CA VAL A 195 -10.31 -12.88 -1.56
C VAL A 195 -11.71 -12.25 -1.63
N CYS A 196 -12.13 -11.82 -2.83
CA CYS A 196 -13.44 -11.20 -3.04
C CYS A 196 -14.47 -12.15 -3.66
N ARG A 197 -14.05 -13.35 -4.07
CA ARG A 197 -14.85 -14.34 -4.80
C ARG A 197 -14.24 -15.73 -4.70
N MET A 198 -15.00 -16.75 -5.10
CA MET A 198 -14.46 -18.09 -5.30
C MET A 198 -13.66 -18.16 -6.62
N PRO A 199 -12.66 -19.06 -6.73
CA PRO A 199 -11.85 -19.20 -7.96
C PRO A 199 -12.63 -19.53 -9.22
N ASP A 200 -13.78 -20.23 -9.07
CA ASP A 200 -14.64 -20.66 -10.18
C ASP A 200 -15.66 -19.58 -10.60
N ASP A 201 -15.70 -18.46 -9.88
CA ASP A 201 -16.57 -17.34 -10.23
C ASP A 201 -16.02 -16.59 -11.47
N GLU A 202 -16.89 -15.81 -12.13
CA GLU A 202 -16.54 -15.00 -13.29
C GLU A 202 -15.35 -14.08 -13.02
N VAL A 203 -14.32 -14.18 -13.88
CA VAL A 203 -13.08 -13.43 -13.76
C VAL A 203 -13.28 -11.97 -14.21
N THR A 204 -12.91 -11.02 -13.36
CA THR A 204 -12.95 -9.60 -13.76
C THR A 204 -11.84 -9.27 -14.75
N LYS A 205 -12.10 -8.32 -15.66
CA LYS A 205 -11.09 -7.80 -16.61
C LYS A 205 -9.76 -7.43 -15.92
N ARG A 206 -9.80 -6.82 -14.74
CA ARG A 206 -8.58 -6.52 -13.99
C ARG A 206 -7.82 -7.78 -13.56
N LEU A 207 -8.53 -8.82 -13.14
CA LEU A 207 -7.87 -10.05 -12.70
C LEU A 207 -7.25 -10.83 -13.88
N SER A 208 -7.84 -10.75 -15.09
CA SER A 208 -7.27 -11.35 -16.30
C SER A 208 -6.07 -10.58 -16.84
N ASP A 209 -6.13 -9.24 -16.78
CA ASP A 209 -5.17 -8.37 -17.48
C ASP A 209 -3.96 -7.95 -16.60
N ASP A 210 -4.07 -8.08 -15.27
CA ASP A 210 -3.01 -7.70 -14.33
C ASP A 210 -1.96 -8.81 -14.16
N VAL A 211 -1.11 -8.98 -15.18
CA VAL A 211 -0.05 -10.00 -15.21
C VAL A 211 0.86 -9.96 -13.97
N THR A 212 1.10 -8.78 -13.41
CA THR A 212 1.94 -8.61 -12.22
C THR A 212 1.29 -9.26 -11.00
N ASN A 213 0.00 -9.04 -10.79
CA ASN A 213 -0.73 -9.64 -9.69
C ASN A 213 -1.04 -11.13 -9.91
N VAL A 214 -1.22 -11.56 -11.16
CA VAL A 214 -1.33 -12.99 -11.48
C VAL A 214 -0.07 -13.72 -11.01
N LYS A 215 1.11 -13.29 -11.46
CA LYS A 215 2.40 -13.90 -11.07
C LYS A 215 2.65 -13.86 -9.56
N LYS A 216 2.16 -12.84 -8.87
CA LYS A 216 2.36 -12.65 -7.43
C LYS A 216 1.71 -13.75 -6.57
N TYR A 217 0.53 -14.22 -6.96
CA TYR A 217 -0.27 -15.15 -6.15
C TYR A 217 -0.39 -16.55 -6.74
N GLU A 218 -0.07 -16.76 -8.03
CA GLU A 218 -0.32 -18.01 -8.72
C GLU A 218 0.38 -19.22 -8.09
N HIS A 219 1.59 -19.01 -7.56
CA HIS A 219 2.37 -20.05 -6.90
C HIS A 219 1.77 -20.55 -5.56
N ALA A 220 0.84 -19.80 -4.98
CA ALA A 220 0.21 -20.09 -3.70
C ALA A 220 -1.28 -20.46 -3.82
N LYS A 221 -1.80 -20.54 -5.04
CA LYS A 221 -3.23 -20.70 -5.32
C LYS A 221 -3.87 -21.87 -4.57
N GLU A 222 -3.20 -23.02 -4.51
CA GLU A 222 -3.73 -24.22 -3.86
C GLU A 222 -3.71 -24.11 -2.33
N ILE A 223 -2.66 -23.52 -1.78
CA ILE A 223 -2.54 -23.33 -0.31
C ILE A 223 -3.43 -22.21 0.22
N ASP A 224 -3.79 -21.25 -0.63
CA ASP A 224 -4.70 -20.15 -0.26
C ASP A 224 -6.18 -20.55 -0.34
N LEU A 225 -6.51 -21.55 -1.16
CA LEU A 225 -7.89 -21.94 -1.40
C LEU A 225 -8.68 -22.31 -0.13
N PRO A 226 -8.12 -23.02 0.86
CA PRO A 226 -8.82 -23.29 2.12
C PRO A 226 -9.21 -22.02 2.88
N ILE A 227 -8.35 -21.01 2.90
CA ILE A 227 -8.63 -19.72 3.53
C ILE A 227 -9.74 -18.99 2.76
N ILE A 228 -9.68 -18.99 1.42
CA ILE A 228 -10.70 -18.36 0.57
C ILE A 228 -12.08 -19.00 0.80
N LYS A 229 -12.15 -20.32 0.97
CA LYS A 229 -13.38 -21.03 1.32
C LYS A 229 -13.93 -20.57 2.67
N ARG A 230 -13.07 -20.44 3.69
CA ARG A 230 -13.48 -19.93 5.02
C ARG A 230 -13.96 -18.50 4.98
N ILE A 231 -13.35 -17.64 4.14
CA ILE A 231 -13.88 -16.29 3.91
C ILE A 231 -15.32 -16.35 3.38
N LYS A 232 -15.58 -17.26 2.43
CA LYS A 232 -16.93 -17.45 1.88
C LYS A 232 -17.93 -17.94 2.94
N GLU A 233 -17.54 -18.91 3.76
CA GLU A 233 -18.37 -19.44 4.84
C GLU A 233 -18.74 -18.37 5.88
N ILE A 234 -17.75 -17.55 6.30
CA ILE A 234 -18.02 -16.43 7.21
C ILE A 234 -18.90 -15.38 6.51
N ALA A 235 -18.64 -15.06 5.24
CA ALA A 235 -19.44 -14.11 4.48
C ALA A 235 -20.94 -14.54 4.42
N ASP A 236 -21.19 -15.82 4.16
CA ASP A 236 -22.55 -16.38 4.14
C ASP A 236 -23.20 -16.34 5.54
N LYS A 237 -22.44 -16.73 6.59
CA LYS A 237 -22.89 -16.71 7.99
C LYS A 237 -23.39 -15.33 8.41
N ILE A 238 -22.66 -14.26 8.08
CA ILE A 238 -22.97 -12.90 8.51
C ILE A 238 -23.71 -12.07 7.44
N LYS A 239 -24.05 -12.67 6.30
CA LYS A 239 -24.72 -12.02 5.15
C LYS A 239 -23.93 -10.81 4.62
N ALA A 240 -22.61 -10.95 4.53
CA ALA A 240 -21.68 -9.97 3.97
C ALA A 240 -21.06 -10.48 2.68
N THR A 241 -20.33 -9.62 1.97
CA THR A 241 -19.50 -10.05 0.84
C THR A 241 -18.14 -10.56 1.33
N MET A 242 -17.48 -11.44 0.56
CA MET A 242 -16.12 -11.90 0.85
C MET A 242 -15.14 -10.73 0.95
N ALA A 243 -15.31 -9.69 0.12
CA ALA A 243 -14.49 -8.48 0.17
C ALA A 243 -14.66 -7.74 1.51
N GLN A 244 -15.87 -7.63 2.02
CA GLN A 244 -16.16 -7.00 3.31
C GLN A 244 -15.56 -7.82 4.47
N VAL A 245 -15.68 -9.15 4.46
CA VAL A 245 -15.04 -10.03 5.47
C VAL A 245 -13.53 -9.85 5.46
N SER A 246 -12.90 -9.87 4.29
CA SER A 246 -11.46 -9.71 4.15
C SER A 246 -10.96 -8.35 4.62
N LEU A 247 -11.72 -7.28 4.39
CA LEU A 247 -11.40 -5.95 4.90
C LEU A 247 -11.71 -5.80 6.39
N ALA A 248 -12.78 -6.40 6.90
CA ALA A 248 -13.06 -6.42 8.34
C ALA A 248 -11.93 -7.12 9.10
N TRP A 249 -11.40 -8.21 8.53
CA TRP A 249 -10.24 -8.90 9.10
C TRP A 249 -9.00 -8.00 9.18
N ILE A 250 -8.64 -7.31 8.10
CA ILE A 250 -7.45 -6.45 8.12
C ILE A 250 -7.63 -5.22 9.01
N LEU A 251 -8.85 -4.68 9.09
CA LEU A 251 -9.20 -3.58 9.99
C LEU A 251 -9.25 -4.00 11.48
N SER A 252 -9.34 -5.29 11.78
CA SER A 252 -9.24 -5.79 13.15
C SER A 252 -7.80 -5.79 13.69
N LYS A 253 -6.79 -5.55 12.83
CA LYS A 253 -5.38 -5.54 13.23
C LYS A 253 -5.00 -4.17 13.82
N PRO A 254 -4.55 -4.09 15.09
CA PRO A 254 -4.37 -2.83 15.80
C PRO A 254 -3.42 -1.83 15.13
N LEU A 255 -2.39 -2.33 14.44
CA LEU A 255 -1.39 -1.48 13.79
C LEU A 255 -1.77 -1.07 12.34
N VAL A 256 -2.90 -1.54 11.82
CA VAL A 256 -3.42 -1.13 10.52
C VAL A 256 -4.22 0.17 10.67
N ALA A 257 -3.62 1.28 10.27
CA ALA A 257 -4.30 2.58 10.31
C ALA A 257 -5.28 2.77 9.15
N SER A 258 -4.90 2.35 7.93
CA SER A 258 -5.75 2.50 6.74
C SER A 258 -5.29 1.54 5.63
N PRO A 259 -6.08 0.52 5.28
CA PRO A 259 -5.79 -0.32 4.12
C PRO A 259 -6.03 0.46 2.82
N ILE A 260 -5.09 0.33 1.88
CA ILE A 260 -5.16 1.02 0.58
C ILE A 260 -5.97 0.19 -0.42
N VAL A 261 -7.18 0.64 -0.71
CA VAL A 261 -8.12 -0.04 -1.61
C VAL A 261 -8.29 0.74 -2.91
N GLY A 262 -8.34 0.05 -4.04
CA GLY A 262 -8.59 0.65 -5.34
C GLY A 262 -9.84 0.08 -6.00
N PHE A 263 -10.67 0.96 -6.57
CA PHE A 263 -11.93 0.61 -7.21
C PHE A 263 -11.94 1.04 -8.67
N THR A 264 -12.74 0.35 -9.49
CA THR A 264 -13.05 0.71 -10.88
C THR A 264 -14.56 0.93 -11.09
N LYS A 265 -15.40 0.64 -10.08
CA LYS A 265 -16.85 0.86 -10.11
C LYS A 265 -17.27 1.52 -8.80
N ILE A 266 -18.18 2.49 -8.87
CA ILE A 266 -18.77 3.17 -7.70
C ILE A 266 -19.46 2.17 -6.77
N SER A 267 -20.18 1.18 -7.32
CA SER A 267 -20.83 0.15 -6.52
C SER A 267 -19.88 -0.69 -5.66
N GLN A 268 -18.61 -0.88 -6.10
CA GLN A 268 -17.59 -1.52 -5.29
C GLN A 268 -17.18 -0.65 -4.10
N LEU A 269 -17.00 0.64 -4.32
CA LEU A 269 -16.69 1.62 -3.28
C LEU A 269 -17.81 1.67 -2.23
N GLU A 270 -19.07 1.78 -2.67
CA GLU A 270 -20.24 1.83 -1.77
C GLU A 270 -20.36 0.57 -0.94
N SER A 271 -20.26 -0.60 -1.58
CA SER A 271 -20.34 -1.89 -0.90
C SER A 271 -19.26 -2.03 0.19
N ILE A 272 -18.05 -1.54 -0.09
CA ILE A 272 -16.93 -1.69 0.86
C ILE A 272 -17.08 -0.80 2.10
N CYS A 273 -17.74 0.35 1.99
CA CYS A 273 -17.95 1.25 3.14
C CYS A 273 -18.81 0.62 4.24
N ASP A 274 -19.62 -0.38 3.91
CA ASP A 274 -20.37 -1.13 4.91
C ASP A 274 -19.50 -2.02 5.82
N VAL A 275 -18.21 -2.15 5.52
CA VAL A 275 -17.26 -2.90 6.36
C VAL A 275 -17.24 -2.44 7.82
N PHE A 276 -17.45 -1.16 8.06
CA PHE A 276 -17.47 -0.60 9.42
C PHE A 276 -18.67 -1.06 10.26
N LYS A 277 -19.67 -1.68 9.63
CA LYS A 277 -20.82 -2.31 10.31
C LYS A 277 -20.55 -3.77 10.69
N ILE A 278 -19.45 -4.36 10.16
CA ILE A 278 -19.12 -5.77 10.35
C ILE A 278 -18.23 -5.90 11.58
N LYS A 279 -18.60 -6.80 12.46
CA LYS A 279 -17.78 -7.21 13.62
C LYS A 279 -17.52 -8.71 13.50
N LEU A 280 -16.28 -9.07 13.26
CA LEU A 280 -15.82 -10.46 13.37
C LEU A 280 -15.60 -10.77 14.85
N THR A 281 -16.00 -11.95 15.28
CA THR A 281 -15.68 -12.45 16.63
C THR A 281 -14.25 -12.97 16.67
N ASP A 282 -13.69 -13.18 17.87
CA ASP A 282 -12.35 -13.77 18.01
C ASP A 282 -12.31 -15.18 17.42
N GLU A 283 -13.42 -15.93 17.51
CA GLU A 283 -13.57 -17.26 16.89
C GLU A 283 -13.56 -17.15 15.36
N ASP A 284 -14.26 -16.16 14.77
CA ASP A 284 -14.24 -15.93 13.35
C ASP A 284 -12.82 -15.59 12.85
N ILE A 285 -12.11 -14.72 13.58
CA ILE A 285 -10.73 -14.33 13.25
C ILE A 285 -9.82 -15.56 13.32
N LYS A 286 -9.88 -16.32 14.42
CA LYS A 286 -9.10 -17.55 14.57
C LYS A 286 -9.40 -18.56 13.47
N TYR A 287 -10.67 -18.75 13.14
CA TYR A 287 -11.08 -19.65 12.05
C TYR A 287 -10.50 -19.23 10.71
N LEU A 288 -10.48 -17.94 10.42
CA LEU A 288 -9.90 -17.41 9.17
C LEU A 288 -8.37 -17.56 9.12
N GLU A 289 -7.70 -17.57 10.26
CA GLU A 289 -6.23 -17.51 10.35
C GLU A 289 -5.53 -18.85 10.49
N GLU A 290 -6.17 -19.85 11.10
CA GLU A 290 -5.50 -21.10 11.52
C GLU A 290 -4.96 -21.96 10.37
N LEU A 291 -5.45 -21.75 9.13
CA LEU A 291 -4.97 -22.48 7.95
C LEU A 291 -3.84 -21.73 7.19
N TYR A 292 -3.34 -20.63 7.75
CA TYR A 292 -2.30 -19.88 7.06
C TYR A 292 -1.01 -20.67 6.91
N VAL A 293 -0.52 -20.76 5.68
CA VAL A 293 0.78 -21.33 5.35
C VAL A 293 1.71 -20.21 4.90
N PRO A 294 2.92 -20.08 5.47
CA PRO A 294 3.87 -19.04 5.09
C PRO A 294 4.21 -19.04 3.60
N HIS A 295 4.25 -17.84 3.03
CA HIS A 295 4.52 -17.62 1.62
C HIS A 295 5.99 -17.26 1.38
N LYS A 296 6.45 -17.48 0.14
CA LYS A 296 7.68 -16.82 -0.30
C LYS A 296 7.48 -15.32 -0.26
N VAL A 297 8.43 -14.61 0.34
CA VAL A 297 8.41 -13.15 0.34
C VAL A 297 8.32 -12.69 -1.11
N VAL A 298 7.34 -11.85 -1.40
CA VAL A 298 7.13 -11.31 -2.75
C VAL A 298 8.40 -10.56 -3.13
N PRO A 299 9.09 -10.94 -4.24
CA PRO A 299 10.38 -10.39 -4.61
C PRO A 299 10.22 -8.94 -5.04
N MET A 300 10.22 -8.06 -4.06
CA MET A 300 10.26 -6.61 -4.23
C MET A 300 11.64 -6.06 -3.92
N TYR A 301 12.55 -6.96 -3.61
CA TYR A 301 13.89 -6.71 -3.11
C TYR A 301 14.93 -7.24 -4.10
N LYS A 302 16.04 -6.54 -4.20
CA LYS A 302 17.22 -7.07 -4.88
C LYS A 302 17.69 -8.26 -4.01
N ILE A 303 17.42 -9.48 -4.45
CA ILE A 303 18.00 -10.67 -3.83
C ILE A 303 19.49 -10.60 -4.17
N THR A 304 20.30 -10.18 -3.21
CA THR A 304 21.74 -10.40 -3.31
C THR A 304 21.92 -11.92 -3.29
N PRO A 305 22.62 -12.51 -4.27
CA PRO A 305 22.97 -13.93 -4.20
C PRO A 305 23.54 -14.19 -2.81
N ILE A 306 23.12 -15.27 -2.17
CA ILE A 306 23.74 -15.73 -0.93
C ILE A 306 25.22 -15.87 -1.28
N ILE A 307 26.05 -14.99 -0.73
CA ILE A 307 27.48 -15.20 -0.74
C ILE A 307 27.61 -16.51 0.03
N GLU A 308 28.09 -17.57 -0.61
CA GLU A 308 28.50 -18.78 0.10
C GLU A 308 29.55 -18.33 1.11
N CYS A 309 29.11 -18.08 2.32
CA CYS A 309 30.02 -17.98 3.46
C CYS A 309 30.56 -19.39 3.69
N THR A 310 31.61 -19.73 2.99
CA THR A 310 32.50 -20.81 3.42
C THR A 310 33.09 -20.36 4.75
N PHE A 311 32.43 -20.74 5.85
CA PHE A 311 33.09 -20.74 7.16
C PHE A 311 34.11 -21.85 7.14
N PRO A 312 35.42 -21.57 7.07
CA PRO A 312 36.40 -22.59 7.27
C PRO A 312 36.35 -23.00 8.75
N ASN A 313 35.86 -24.24 9.00
CA ASN A 313 35.98 -24.93 10.28
C ASN A 313 35.12 -24.40 11.44
N LEU A 314 33.79 -24.57 11.38
CA LEU A 314 33.01 -24.79 12.59
C LEU A 314 32.79 -26.31 12.74
N TYR A 315 33.73 -27.00 13.40
CA TYR A 315 33.48 -28.29 14.03
C TYR A 315 32.73 -28.01 15.34
N ILE A 316 31.46 -28.40 15.42
CA ILE A 316 30.77 -28.67 16.66
C ILE A 316 30.83 -30.18 16.87
#